data_12b891f470d0f604d67e49246bbaca80
#
_entry.id   12b891f470d0f604d67e49246bbaca80
#
_cell.length_a   1.000
_cell.length_b   1.000
_cell.length_c   1.000
_cell.angle_alpha   90.00
_cell.angle_beta   90.00
_cell.angle_gamma   90.00
#
_symmetry.space_group_name_H-M   'P 1'
#
loop_
_entity.id
_entity.type
_entity.pdbx_description
1 polymer ?
#
loop_
_entity_poly.entity_id
_entity_poly.type
_entity_poly.pdbx_seq_one_letter_code
_entity_poly.pdbx_strand_id
1 'polypeptide(L)'
;MFLITSRLASLVLCLAVGMLACMQVARAQSDDAVSIHGQVTYNWQKHDSFSDPRGAGTNSLTSSAGKMYTFTGTAFLGMRPWVDGELYFNPEVAQGVPFTGNLVGLGGFTNGEITRAAGTSPSLYRQRLFVRQTWNRGGGKETIEEGANQLSGSVDRNRVVLTAGNFSTLDVFDNNAYAKDPRTQFMNWGSWTYAAYDYAADSR
;
A
#
# COMPACT_ATOMS: atom_id res chain seq x y z
N MET A 1 -28.99 -23.12 19.69
CA MET A 1 -28.49 -23.78 18.47
C MET A 1 -28.35 -22.83 17.28
N PHE A 2 -28.52 -21.52 17.44
CA PHE A 2 -28.47 -20.52 16.35
C PHE A 2 -27.18 -19.66 16.32
N LEU A 3 -26.26 -19.81 17.26
CA LEU A 3 -25.05 -19.00 17.38
C LEU A 3 -23.79 -19.60 16.75
N ILE A 4 -23.84 -20.87 16.37
CA ILE A 4 -22.66 -21.57 15.79
C ILE A 4 -22.60 -21.41 14.26
N THR A 5 -23.74 -21.21 13.62
CA THR A 5 -23.81 -21.10 12.14
C THR A 5 -23.30 -19.77 11.59
N SER A 6 -23.40 -18.68 12.36
CA SER A 6 -22.92 -17.36 11.91
C SER A 6 -21.37 -17.23 11.91
N ARG A 7 -20.71 -17.91 12.83
CA ARG A 7 -19.23 -17.87 12.91
C ARG A 7 -18.55 -18.73 11.84
N LEU A 8 -19.19 -19.86 11.44
CA LEU A 8 -18.70 -20.67 10.34
C LEU A 8 -18.84 -19.97 8.98
N ALA A 9 -19.92 -19.25 8.76
CA ALA A 9 -20.13 -18.49 7.53
C ALA A 9 -19.09 -17.35 7.37
N SER A 10 -18.74 -16.67 8.47
CA SER A 10 -17.72 -15.63 8.47
C SER A 10 -16.32 -16.18 8.23
N LEU A 11 -16.02 -17.37 8.77
CA LEU A 11 -14.71 -18.02 8.59
C LEU A 11 -14.53 -18.53 7.14
N VAL A 12 -15.59 -19.06 6.55
CA VAL A 12 -15.59 -19.53 5.16
C VAL A 12 -15.48 -18.36 4.18
N LEU A 13 -16.09 -17.22 4.48
CA LEU A 13 -15.97 -16.02 3.66
C LEU A 13 -14.55 -15.42 3.73
N CYS A 14 -13.90 -15.42 4.89
CA CYS A 14 -12.50 -14.99 5.04
C CYS A 14 -11.52 -15.92 4.32
N LEU A 15 -11.77 -17.25 4.33
CA LEU A 15 -10.97 -18.23 3.59
C LEU A 15 -11.18 -18.14 2.07
N ALA A 16 -12.39 -17.85 1.61
CA ALA A 16 -12.68 -17.66 0.20
C ALA A 16 -12.03 -16.38 -0.37
N VAL A 17 -12.01 -15.29 0.40
CA VAL A 17 -11.32 -14.04 0.01
C VAL A 17 -9.81 -14.23 0.00
N GLY A 18 -9.25 -15.02 0.94
CA GLY A 18 -7.82 -15.35 0.96
C GLY A 18 -7.36 -16.24 -0.21
N MET A 19 -8.22 -17.11 -0.73
CA MET A 19 -7.89 -17.97 -1.89
C MET A 19 -8.02 -17.24 -3.23
N LEU A 20 -8.83 -16.20 -3.34
CA LEU A 20 -8.93 -15.40 -4.57
C LEU A 20 -7.68 -14.52 -4.82
N ALA A 21 -6.88 -14.25 -3.80
CA ALA A 21 -5.67 -13.43 -3.91
C ALA A 21 -4.48 -14.16 -4.57
N CYS A 22 -4.57 -15.45 -4.82
CA CYS A 22 -3.47 -16.25 -5.38
C CYS A 22 -3.68 -16.75 -6.83
N MET A 23 -4.76 -16.39 -7.50
CA MET A 23 -4.90 -16.71 -8.92
C MET A 23 -4.27 -15.60 -9.79
N GLN A 24 -2.97 -15.63 -9.92
CA GLN A 24 -2.31 -15.02 -11.08
C GLN A 24 -2.60 -15.90 -12.29
N VAL A 25 -3.61 -15.55 -13.05
CA VAL A 25 -3.82 -16.12 -14.37
C VAL A 25 -2.74 -15.51 -15.27
N ALA A 26 -1.79 -16.32 -15.71
CA ALA A 26 -0.89 -15.95 -16.79
C ALA A 26 -1.74 -15.65 -18.04
N ARG A 27 -2.03 -14.39 -18.30
CA ARG A 27 -2.67 -13.94 -19.53
C ARG A 27 -1.61 -13.75 -20.59
N ALA A 28 -1.92 -14.19 -21.80
CA ALA A 28 -1.13 -13.85 -22.97
C ALA A 28 -1.08 -12.32 -23.10
N GLN A 29 0.11 -11.83 -23.39
CA GLN A 29 0.47 -10.41 -23.51
C GLN A 29 -0.35 -9.75 -24.64
N SER A 30 -1.51 -9.21 -24.29
CA SER A 30 -2.28 -8.29 -25.10
C SER A 30 -2.18 -6.90 -24.48
N ASP A 31 -2.20 -5.83 -25.26
CA ASP A 31 -2.33 -4.47 -24.76
C ASP A 31 -3.65 -4.36 -23.99
N ASP A 32 -3.62 -4.54 -22.68
CA ASP A 32 -4.83 -4.55 -21.89
C ASP A 32 -5.42 -3.14 -21.79
N ALA A 33 -6.69 -3.03 -22.12
CA ALA A 33 -7.43 -1.79 -22.00
C ALA A 33 -7.83 -1.48 -20.54
N VAL A 34 -7.86 -2.50 -19.68
CA VAL A 34 -8.26 -2.40 -18.27
C VAL A 34 -7.42 -3.34 -17.43
N SER A 35 -6.99 -2.87 -16.26
CA SER A 35 -6.28 -3.62 -15.24
C SER A 35 -6.97 -3.48 -13.90
N ILE A 36 -7.10 -4.59 -13.17
CA ILE A 36 -7.71 -4.63 -11.84
C ILE A 36 -6.86 -5.50 -10.93
N HIS A 37 -6.25 -4.87 -9.92
CA HIS A 37 -5.51 -5.55 -8.87
C HIS A 37 -6.05 -5.19 -7.50
N GLY A 38 -5.75 -5.99 -6.50
CA GLY A 38 -6.13 -5.73 -5.12
C GLY A 38 -5.05 -6.21 -4.15
N GLN A 39 -4.92 -5.50 -3.03
CA GLN A 39 -4.06 -5.87 -1.92
C GLN A 39 -4.82 -5.73 -0.62
N VAL A 40 -4.74 -6.74 0.24
CA VAL A 40 -5.24 -6.70 1.61
C VAL A 40 -4.09 -7.06 2.53
N THR A 41 -3.85 -6.22 3.53
CA THR A 41 -2.79 -6.44 4.51
C THR A 41 -3.36 -6.30 5.91
N TYR A 42 -3.13 -7.29 6.74
CA TYR A 42 -3.38 -7.24 8.18
C TYR A 42 -2.07 -7.49 8.91
N ASN A 43 -1.68 -6.54 9.74
CA ASN A 43 -0.50 -6.65 10.58
C ASN A 43 -0.88 -6.54 12.05
N TRP A 44 -0.43 -7.48 12.86
CA TRP A 44 -0.60 -7.46 14.30
C TRP A 44 0.75 -7.55 14.97
N GLN A 45 0.99 -6.66 15.92
CA GLN A 45 2.22 -6.59 16.67
C GLN A 45 1.94 -6.58 18.18
N LYS A 46 2.83 -7.17 18.94
CA LYS A 46 2.78 -7.21 20.41
C LYS A 46 4.20 -7.06 20.95
N HIS A 47 4.33 -6.36 22.07
CA HIS A 47 5.51 -6.47 22.91
C HIS A 47 5.09 -6.73 24.35
N ASP A 48 5.92 -7.44 25.08
CA ASP A 48 5.77 -7.63 26.51
C ASP A 48 6.37 -6.44 27.26
N SER A 49 6.10 -6.34 28.57
CA SER A 49 6.72 -5.30 29.39
C SER A 49 8.23 -5.49 29.45
N PHE A 50 8.95 -4.40 29.44
CA PHE A 50 10.41 -4.38 29.58
C PHE A 50 10.86 -3.35 30.60
N SER A 51 12.09 -3.52 31.12
CA SER A 51 12.66 -2.56 32.06
C SER A 51 13.15 -1.32 31.33
N ASP A 52 12.71 -0.17 31.79
CA ASP A 52 13.17 1.14 31.31
C ASP A 52 13.63 1.99 32.50
N PRO A 53 14.89 1.89 32.92
CA PRO A 53 15.41 2.61 34.09
C PRO A 53 15.40 4.15 33.95
N ARG A 54 15.30 4.67 32.74
CA ARG A 54 15.28 6.11 32.48
C ARG A 54 13.87 6.68 32.35
N GLY A 55 12.87 5.79 32.31
CA GLY A 55 11.50 6.15 31.98
C GLY A 55 11.30 6.43 30.48
N ALA A 56 10.13 6.05 29.99
CA ALA A 56 9.79 6.30 28.59
C ALA A 56 9.75 7.82 28.34
N GLY A 57 10.54 8.28 27.38
CA GLY A 57 10.44 9.63 26.86
C GLY A 57 9.10 9.85 26.17
N THR A 58 8.70 11.11 26.01
CA THR A 58 7.41 11.49 25.37
C THR A 58 7.22 10.86 23.98
N ASN A 59 8.33 10.60 23.28
CA ASN A 59 8.36 10.10 21.90
C ASN A 59 8.90 8.67 21.82
N SER A 60 8.74 7.87 22.86
CA SER A 60 9.24 6.49 22.95
C SER A 60 8.11 5.50 23.12
N LEU A 61 8.40 4.23 22.81
CA LEU A 61 7.54 3.12 23.14
C LEU A 61 7.44 3.01 24.66
N THR A 62 6.24 2.82 25.19
CA THR A 62 6.02 2.64 26.62
C THR A 62 6.59 1.28 27.09
N SER A 63 7.13 1.23 28.31
CA SER A 63 7.69 -0.01 28.89
C SER A 63 6.62 -1.03 29.33
N SER A 64 5.36 -0.63 29.42
CA SER A 64 4.23 -1.52 29.69
C SER A 64 3.90 -2.34 28.45
N ALA A 65 3.45 -3.58 28.64
CA ALA A 65 3.04 -4.45 27.54
C ALA A 65 1.99 -3.79 26.64
N GLY A 66 2.15 -3.93 25.33
CA GLY A 66 1.30 -3.29 24.34
C GLY A 66 0.92 -4.19 23.18
N LYS A 67 -0.14 -3.81 22.50
CA LYS A 67 -0.62 -4.45 21.26
C LYS A 67 -0.96 -3.36 20.25
N MET A 68 -0.70 -3.63 18.97
CA MET A 68 -1.18 -2.81 17.88
C MET A 68 -1.64 -3.67 16.71
N TYR A 69 -2.44 -3.10 15.84
CA TYR A 69 -2.74 -3.70 14.56
C TYR A 69 -2.98 -2.63 13.51
N THR A 70 -2.78 -3.01 12.26
CA THR A 70 -3.23 -2.26 11.09
C THR A 70 -3.96 -3.19 10.14
N PHE A 71 -4.94 -2.66 9.47
CA PHE A 71 -5.64 -3.30 8.36
C PHE A 71 -5.73 -2.29 7.22
N THR A 72 -5.31 -2.69 6.04
CA THR A 72 -5.45 -1.91 4.81
C THR A 72 -5.96 -2.80 3.69
N GLY A 73 -6.84 -2.24 2.86
CA GLY A 73 -7.34 -2.89 1.66
C GLY A 73 -7.39 -1.88 0.52
N THR A 74 -6.61 -2.11 -0.53
CA THR A 74 -6.47 -1.22 -1.69
C THR A 74 -6.93 -1.94 -2.94
N ALA A 75 -7.76 -1.30 -3.76
CA ALA A 75 -7.98 -1.68 -5.14
C ALA A 75 -7.14 -0.80 -6.07
N PHE A 76 -6.52 -1.40 -7.06
CA PHE A 76 -5.75 -0.71 -8.10
C PHE A 76 -6.51 -0.88 -9.42
N LEU A 77 -7.12 0.20 -9.88
CA LEU A 77 -7.93 0.22 -11.09
C LEU A 77 -7.20 1.04 -12.15
N GLY A 78 -6.93 0.43 -13.31
CA GLY A 78 -6.29 1.06 -14.44
C GLY A 78 -7.13 0.91 -15.70
N MET A 79 -7.15 1.93 -16.56
CA MET A 79 -7.78 1.85 -17.86
C MET A 79 -7.03 2.71 -18.89
N ARG A 80 -7.18 2.36 -20.16
CA ARG A 80 -6.63 3.09 -21.32
C ARG A 80 -7.78 3.73 -22.12
N PRO A 81 -8.23 4.95 -21.71
CA PRO A 81 -9.40 5.59 -22.31
C PRO A 81 -9.12 6.23 -23.68
N TRP A 82 -7.86 6.47 -24.05
CA TRP A 82 -7.42 6.99 -25.34
C TRP A 82 -6.03 6.48 -25.71
N VAL A 83 -5.59 6.75 -26.90
CA VAL A 83 -4.29 6.29 -27.43
C VAL A 83 -3.13 6.79 -26.57
N ASP A 84 -2.29 5.86 -26.10
CA ASP A 84 -1.13 6.12 -25.23
C ASP A 84 -1.46 6.86 -23.93
N GLY A 85 -2.75 6.97 -23.60
CA GLY A 85 -3.24 7.59 -22.37
C GLY A 85 -3.78 6.56 -21.38
N GLU A 86 -3.46 6.71 -20.12
CA GLU A 86 -3.85 5.81 -19.04
C GLU A 86 -4.45 6.62 -17.89
N LEU A 87 -5.48 6.05 -17.24
CA LEU A 87 -6.11 6.59 -16.04
C LEU A 87 -6.04 5.55 -14.93
N TYR A 88 -5.64 5.98 -13.74
CA TYR A 88 -5.54 5.12 -12.56
C TYR A 88 -6.33 5.69 -11.40
N PHE A 89 -7.02 4.80 -10.69
CA PHE A 89 -7.78 5.13 -9.49
C PHE A 89 -7.58 4.06 -8.41
N ASN A 90 -7.11 4.47 -7.23
CA ASN A 90 -6.86 3.57 -6.11
C ASN A 90 -7.69 4.00 -4.88
N PRO A 91 -8.91 3.45 -4.70
CA PRO A 91 -9.61 3.55 -3.44
C PRO A 91 -8.95 2.63 -2.40
N GLU A 92 -8.84 3.11 -1.17
CA GLU A 92 -8.28 2.36 -0.07
C GLU A 92 -9.10 2.51 1.20
N VAL A 93 -9.27 1.41 1.91
CA VAL A 93 -9.79 1.38 3.27
C VAL A 93 -8.63 1.11 4.24
N ALA A 94 -8.56 1.87 5.33
CA ALA A 94 -7.54 1.71 6.35
C ALA A 94 -8.15 1.77 7.75
N GLN A 95 -7.60 0.97 8.66
CA GLN A 95 -8.00 0.87 10.06
C GLN A 95 -6.80 0.42 10.90
N GLY A 96 -6.66 0.91 12.14
CA GLY A 96 -5.61 0.43 13.02
C GLY A 96 -5.48 1.19 14.33
N VAL A 97 -4.80 0.58 15.29
CA VAL A 97 -4.53 1.15 16.61
C VAL A 97 -3.04 1.03 16.92
N PRO A 98 -2.34 2.13 17.21
CA PRO A 98 -0.91 2.11 17.56
C PRO A 98 -0.68 1.59 18.98
N PHE A 99 0.54 1.21 19.31
CA PHE A 99 0.93 0.74 20.65
C PHE A 99 0.65 1.76 21.75
N THR A 100 0.95 3.01 21.52
CA THR A 100 0.89 4.05 22.54
C THR A 100 -0.44 4.82 22.55
N GLY A 101 -1.37 4.48 21.66
CA GLY A 101 -2.57 5.31 21.44
C GLY A 101 -2.26 6.69 20.85
N ASN A 102 -0.97 7.01 20.65
CA ASN A 102 -0.49 8.27 20.10
C ASN A 102 0.63 8.03 19.07
N LEU A 103 0.62 8.78 17.97
CA LEU A 103 1.60 8.67 16.90
C LEU A 103 2.78 9.60 17.19
N VAL A 104 3.67 9.17 18.08
CA VAL A 104 4.85 9.96 18.48
C VAL A 104 6.13 9.14 18.38
N GLY A 105 7.16 9.74 17.81
CA GLY A 105 8.49 9.17 17.65
C GLY A 105 8.55 7.85 16.87
N LEU A 106 9.73 7.30 16.72
CA LEU A 106 9.94 6.04 15.99
C LEU A 106 9.30 4.83 16.67
N GLY A 107 9.16 4.86 18.00
CA GLY A 107 8.50 3.81 18.77
C GLY A 107 6.99 3.74 18.51
N GLY A 108 6.34 4.87 18.24
CA GLY A 108 4.92 4.93 17.88
C GLY A 108 4.64 4.49 16.44
N PHE A 109 5.65 4.53 15.59
CA PHE A 109 5.57 4.21 14.17
C PHE A 109 6.28 2.90 13.81
N THR A 110 6.07 1.84 14.59
CA THR A 110 6.61 0.52 14.28
C THR A 110 6.09 -0.05 12.97
N ASN A 111 4.95 0.45 12.49
CA ASN A 111 4.39 0.19 11.17
C ASN A 111 3.90 1.51 10.55
N GLY A 112 4.45 1.91 9.42
CA GLY A 112 4.11 3.15 8.72
C GLY A 112 2.65 3.26 8.25
N GLU A 113 1.96 2.14 8.07
CA GLU A 113 0.53 2.10 7.72
C GLU A 113 -0.36 2.81 8.78
N ILE A 114 0.10 2.90 10.03
CA ILE A 114 -0.66 3.53 11.11
C ILE A 114 -0.90 5.04 10.89
N THR A 115 -0.12 5.68 10.04
CA THR A 115 -0.32 7.09 9.70
C THR A 115 -1.67 7.34 9.02
N ARG A 116 -2.23 6.31 8.37
CA ARG A 116 -3.54 6.32 7.73
C ARG A 116 -4.61 5.59 8.52
N ALA A 117 -4.20 4.62 9.30
CA ALA A 117 -5.07 3.69 9.99
C ALA A 117 -5.28 4.04 11.47
N ALA A 118 -5.17 5.31 11.86
CA ALA A 118 -5.25 5.74 13.25
C ALA A 118 -6.70 5.74 13.77
N GLY A 119 -7.21 4.57 14.10
CA GLY A 119 -8.52 4.43 14.73
C GLY A 119 -9.14 3.04 14.57
N THR A 120 -10.14 2.77 15.41
CA THR A 120 -10.90 1.51 15.39
C THR A 120 -12.00 1.48 14.32
N SER A 121 -12.32 2.64 13.74
CA SER A 121 -13.29 2.74 12.64
C SER A 121 -12.56 2.74 11.30
N PRO A 122 -12.98 1.93 10.33
CA PRO A 122 -12.39 1.96 9.00
C PRO A 122 -12.63 3.30 8.31
N SER A 123 -11.58 3.81 7.67
CA SER A 123 -11.62 5.04 6.87
C SER A 123 -11.42 4.68 5.40
N LEU A 124 -12.34 5.13 4.56
CA LEU A 124 -12.23 5.01 3.11
C LEU A 124 -11.68 6.31 2.54
N TYR A 125 -10.66 6.23 1.70
CA TYR A 125 -10.07 7.39 1.05
C TYR A 125 -9.54 7.05 -0.35
N ARG A 126 -9.21 8.10 -1.11
CA ARG A 126 -8.57 7.99 -2.41
C ARG A 126 -7.06 8.02 -2.23
N GLN A 127 -6.41 6.87 -2.38
CA GLN A 127 -4.95 6.78 -2.29
C GLN A 127 -4.28 7.43 -3.51
N ARG A 128 -4.80 7.13 -4.72
CA ARG A 128 -4.31 7.72 -5.98
C ARG A 128 -5.46 8.00 -6.94
N LEU A 129 -5.29 9.04 -7.73
CA LEU A 129 -6.08 9.33 -8.92
C LEU A 129 -5.22 10.16 -9.87
N PHE A 130 -4.72 9.56 -10.93
CA PHE A 130 -3.84 10.24 -11.88
C PHE A 130 -4.03 9.74 -13.30
N VAL A 131 -3.58 10.55 -14.23
CA VAL A 131 -3.45 10.21 -15.63
C VAL A 131 -1.98 10.11 -16.00
N ARG A 132 -1.68 9.23 -16.96
CA ARG A 132 -0.37 9.09 -17.58
C ARG A 132 -0.52 9.16 -19.09
N GLN A 133 0.24 10.04 -19.74
CA GLN A 133 0.29 10.16 -21.19
C GLN A 133 1.70 9.84 -21.67
N THR A 134 1.81 8.93 -22.62
CA THR A 134 3.08 8.57 -23.25
C THR A 134 3.11 9.13 -24.68
N TRP A 135 4.24 9.70 -25.08
CA TRP A 135 4.53 10.08 -26.46
C TRP A 135 5.73 9.28 -26.94
N ASN A 136 5.46 8.30 -27.77
CA ASN A 136 6.45 7.43 -28.37
C ASN A 136 7.28 8.18 -29.43
N ARG A 137 8.63 7.94 -29.46
CA ARG A 137 9.60 8.64 -30.32
C ARG A 137 10.59 7.71 -31.02
N GLY A 138 10.31 6.40 -31.06
CA GLY A 138 11.17 5.40 -31.71
C GLY A 138 12.28 4.86 -30.80
N GLY A 139 13.36 4.37 -31.39
CA GLY A 139 14.49 3.78 -30.65
C GLY A 139 14.32 2.30 -30.30
N GLY A 140 13.37 1.62 -30.93
CA GLY A 140 13.00 0.23 -30.64
C GLY A 140 11.90 0.12 -29.60
N LYS A 141 11.31 -1.07 -29.48
CA LYS A 141 10.21 -1.35 -28.55
C LYS A 141 10.71 -1.93 -27.24
N GLU A 142 10.01 -1.62 -26.19
CA GLU A 142 10.14 -2.17 -24.85
C GLU A 142 8.76 -2.68 -24.39
N THR A 143 8.73 -3.89 -23.90
CA THR A 143 7.52 -4.49 -23.34
C THR A 143 7.37 -4.05 -21.88
N ILE A 144 6.16 -3.62 -21.53
CA ILE A 144 5.76 -3.26 -20.18
C ILE A 144 4.88 -4.37 -19.62
N GLU A 145 5.30 -4.95 -18.49
CA GLU A 145 4.54 -5.95 -17.76
C GLU A 145 3.39 -5.30 -16.97
N GLU A 146 2.27 -6.03 -16.83
CA GLU A 146 1.15 -5.61 -15.99
C GLU A 146 1.53 -5.61 -14.50
N GLY A 147 1.02 -4.62 -13.78
CA GLY A 147 1.19 -4.51 -12.34
C GLY A 147 0.25 -3.48 -11.70
N ALA A 148 0.36 -3.33 -10.39
CA ALA A 148 -0.37 -2.27 -9.70
C ALA A 148 0.02 -0.89 -10.29
N ASN A 149 -0.97 -0.13 -10.79
CA ASN A 149 -0.75 1.14 -11.48
C ASN A 149 0.11 1.06 -12.74
N GLN A 150 0.07 -0.09 -13.42
CA GLN A 150 0.79 -0.33 -14.65
C GLN A 150 -0.03 -1.24 -15.56
N LEU A 151 -0.49 -0.72 -16.69
CA LEU A 151 -1.08 -1.53 -17.75
C LEU A 151 0.02 -2.21 -18.56
N SER A 152 -0.26 -3.42 -19.02
CA SER A 152 0.61 -4.11 -19.96
C SER A 152 0.63 -3.40 -21.30
N GLY A 153 1.71 -3.55 -22.07
CA GLY A 153 1.78 -2.99 -23.40
C GLY A 153 3.18 -2.91 -23.98
N SER A 154 3.29 -2.22 -25.09
CA SER A 154 4.54 -1.98 -25.79
C SER A 154 4.74 -0.48 -26.02
N VAL A 155 5.86 0.04 -25.56
CA VAL A 155 6.24 1.45 -25.70
C VAL A 155 7.58 1.60 -26.42
N ASP A 156 7.87 2.78 -26.92
CA ASP A 156 9.19 3.06 -27.48
C ASP A 156 10.22 3.28 -26.35
N ARG A 157 11.47 2.88 -26.59
CA ARG A 157 12.58 3.17 -25.67
C ARG A 157 12.81 4.67 -25.52
N ASN A 158 12.74 5.41 -26.64
CA ASN A 158 12.74 6.86 -26.62
C ASN A 158 11.31 7.32 -26.51
N ARG A 159 10.92 7.87 -25.37
CA ARG A 159 9.57 8.36 -25.11
C ARG A 159 9.59 9.53 -24.14
N VAL A 160 8.55 10.31 -24.14
CA VAL A 160 8.24 11.28 -23.10
C VAL A 160 7.00 10.79 -22.36
N VAL A 161 7.03 10.80 -21.04
CA VAL A 161 5.91 10.40 -20.20
C VAL A 161 5.54 11.57 -19.29
N LEU A 162 4.27 11.96 -19.31
CA LEU A 162 3.69 12.92 -18.38
C LEU A 162 2.77 12.15 -17.41
N THR A 163 2.97 12.32 -16.14
CA THR A 163 2.05 11.87 -15.10
C THR A 163 1.51 13.10 -14.37
N ALA A 164 0.17 13.21 -14.25
CA ALA A 164 -0.49 14.32 -13.61
C ALA A 164 -1.66 13.87 -12.74
N GLY A 165 -1.78 14.41 -11.54
CA GLY A 165 -2.84 14.09 -10.60
C GLY A 165 -2.34 13.86 -9.19
N ASN A 166 -3.09 13.05 -8.45
CA ASN A 166 -2.73 12.64 -7.08
C ASN A 166 -1.99 11.30 -7.12
N PHE A 167 -0.70 11.30 -6.89
CA PHE A 167 0.18 10.13 -6.79
C PHE A 167 1.26 10.38 -5.74
N SER A 168 1.96 9.34 -5.32
CA SER A 168 3.04 9.47 -4.34
C SER A 168 4.35 9.84 -5.03
N THR A 169 5.16 10.68 -4.38
CA THR A 169 6.55 10.96 -4.81
C THR A 169 7.39 9.67 -4.82
N LEU A 170 7.08 8.71 -3.96
CA LEU A 170 7.70 7.38 -3.91
C LEU A 170 7.45 6.53 -5.15
N ASP A 171 6.41 6.84 -5.92
CA ASP A 171 6.14 6.13 -7.18
C ASP A 171 7.21 6.43 -8.23
N VAL A 172 7.96 7.54 -8.05
CA VAL A 172 8.95 8.03 -9.02
C VAL A 172 10.38 8.04 -8.45
N PHE A 173 10.58 8.52 -7.22
CA PHE A 173 11.91 8.89 -6.73
C PHE A 173 12.61 7.84 -5.87
N ASP A 174 11.91 6.90 -5.31
CA ASP A 174 12.50 5.85 -4.48
C ASP A 174 12.04 4.48 -4.91
N ASN A 175 12.84 3.79 -5.69
CA ASN A 175 12.59 2.41 -6.07
C ASN A 175 13.41 1.43 -5.20
N ASN A 176 13.53 1.71 -3.91
CA ASN A 176 14.21 0.86 -2.95
C ASN A 176 13.48 -0.48 -2.80
N ALA A 177 14.21 -1.59 -2.95
CA ALA A 177 13.65 -2.94 -2.88
C ALA A 177 13.31 -3.39 -1.44
N TYR A 178 13.72 -2.64 -0.41
CA TYR A 178 13.59 -3.08 0.99
C TYR A 178 12.77 -2.14 1.87
N ALA A 179 12.66 -0.87 1.53
CA ALA A 179 12.16 0.16 2.43
C ALA A 179 11.22 1.17 1.74
N LYS A 180 10.41 0.72 0.78
CA LYS A 180 9.47 1.56 0.03
C LYS A 180 8.02 1.34 0.43
N ASP A 181 7.63 0.08 0.68
CA ASP A 181 6.26 -0.31 0.95
C ASP A 181 6.17 -1.05 2.29
N PRO A 182 5.57 -0.47 3.34
CA PRO A 182 5.46 -1.10 4.65
C PRO A 182 4.60 -2.36 4.67
N ARG A 183 3.88 -2.69 3.60
CA ARG A 183 3.05 -3.89 3.47
C ARG A 183 3.83 -5.12 3.06
N THR A 184 4.92 -4.93 2.33
CA THR A 184 5.71 -6.02 1.74
C THR A 184 7.19 -5.97 2.10
N GLN A 185 7.64 -4.87 2.70
CA GLN A 185 9.04 -4.58 3.01
C GLN A 185 9.21 -4.16 4.48
N PHE A 186 10.27 -3.40 4.82
CA PHE A 186 10.43 -2.85 6.15
C PHE A 186 9.29 -1.92 6.52
N MET A 187 8.61 -2.22 7.62
CA MET A 187 7.40 -1.52 8.01
C MET A 187 7.65 -0.36 8.98
N ASN A 188 8.77 -0.36 9.72
CA ASN A 188 9.05 0.70 10.68
C ASN A 188 9.31 2.03 9.95
N TRP A 189 8.67 3.10 10.41
CA TRP A 189 8.80 4.43 9.82
C TRP A 189 10.25 4.91 9.71
N GLY A 190 11.08 4.62 10.70
CA GLY A 190 12.50 5.00 10.71
C GLY A 190 13.35 4.29 9.65
N SER A 191 12.89 3.16 9.13
CA SER A 191 13.55 2.38 8.08
C SER A 191 12.84 2.47 6.74
N TRP A 192 11.70 3.16 6.70
CA TRP A 192 10.86 3.30 5.52
C TRP A 192 11.20 4.60 4.80
N THR A 193 11.38 4.52 3.49
CA THR A 193 11.51 5.69 2.60
C THR A 193 12.66 6.65 2.92
N TYR A 194 13.88 6.13 3.09
CA TYR A 194 15.03 6.98 3.44
C TYR A 194 14.78 7.90 4.62
N ALA A 195 14.97 7.42 5.83
CA ALA A 195 14.86 8.22 7.06
C ALA A 195 15.68 9.53 7.05
N ALA A 196 16.61 9.67 6.10
CA ALA A 196 17.40 10.88 5.90
C ALA A 196 16.68 12.00 5.13
N TYR A 197 15.55 11.71 4.49
CA TYR A 197 14.75 12.69 3.75
C TYR A 197 13.45 13.00 4.48
N ASP A 198 13.25 14.27 4.74
CA ASP A 198 11.96 14.79 5.15
C ASP A 198 11.17 15.21 3.91
N TYR A 199 10.49 14.27 3.28
CA TYR A 199 9.63 14.55 2.15
C TYR A 199 8.24 13.95 2.37
N ALA A 200 7.24 14.51 1.72
CA ALA A 200 5.88 14.04 1.81
C ALA A 200 5.75 12.62 1.21
N ALA A 201 5.80 11.62 2.07
CA ALA A 201 5.53 10.23 1.71
C ALA A 201 4.04 9.95 1.53
N ASP A 202 3.22 10.94 1.77
CA ASP A 202 1.78 10.89 1.71
C ASP A 202 1.28 11.18 0.29
N SER A 203 0.40 10.35 -0.22
CA SER A 203 -0.23 10.47 -1.54
C SER A 203 -1.48 11.35 -1.57
N ARG A 204 -1.65 12.26 -0.60
CA ARG A 204 -2.79 13.21 -0.60
C ARG A 204 -2.74 14.19 -1.74
#